data_cf3953cac6d399925ef6ddc4c84c22dd
#
_entry.id   cf3953cac6d399925ef6ddc4c84c22dd
#
_cell.length_a   1.000
_cell.length_b   1.000
_cell.length_c   1.000
_cell.angle_alpha   90.00
_cell.angle_beta   90.00
_cell.angle_gamma   90.00
#
_symmetry.space_group_name_H-M   'P 1'
#
loop_
_entity.id
_entity.type
_entity.pdbx_description
1 polymer ?
#
loop_
_entity_poly.entity_id
_entity_poly.type
_entity_poly.pdbx_seq_one_letter_code
_entity_poly.pdbx_strand_id
1 'polypeptide(L)'
;MIAIRQGRETGVDGIQALHEIGCTATLRQAQPLEDGRYDVVTVGTQRFRLAALDDSKAYLQGEVDLLTEETGDEAAAAQAARVVRDGFRAYLSALGERGVTQVSAPELPGDPVTLSYLVAASMIIDLGDRQALLAEPDALHRLTAERTLLSRELTMLRTLTATPAPDLRNSPYSSN
;
A
#
# COMPACT_ATOMS: atom_id res chain seq x y z
N MET A 1 -4.01 -3.32 13.57
CA MET A 1 -4.81 -2.96 12.37
C MET A 1 -4.83 -4.16 11.44
N ILE A 2 -6.01 -4.50 10.90
CA ILE A 2 -6.19 -5.63 9.98
C ILE A 2 -7.24 -5.22 8.94
N ALA A 3 -7.06 -5.64 7.70
CA ALA A 3 -7.98 -5.29 6.63
C ALA A 3 -9.20 -6.23 6.62
N ILE A 4 -10.36 -5.69 6.29
CA ILE A 4 -11.59 -6.45 6.11
C ILE A 4 -11.58 -7.07 4.71
N ARG A 5 -11.69 -8.38 4.64
CA ARG A 5 -11.78 -9.13 3.39
C ARG A 5 -13.21 -9.16 2.86
N GLN A 6 -14.18 -9.25 3.75
CA GLN A 6 -15.61 -9.28 3.42
C GLN A 6 -16.43 -8.63 4.52
N GLY A 7 -17.46 -7.88 4.13
CA GLY A 7 -18.30 -7.12 5.05
C GLY A 7 -17.88 -5.67 5.17
N ARG A 8 -18.38 -5.00 6.21
CA ARG A 8 -18.11 -3.58 6.52
C ARG A 8 -17.80 -3.41 7.98
N GLU A 9 -17.01 -2.41 8.32
CA GLU A 9 -16.69 -2.09 9.72
C GLU A 9 -17.93 -1.65 10.50
N THR A 10 -18.85 -0.96 9.84
CA THR A 10 -20.10 -0.44 10.43
C THR A 10 -21.30 -0.86 9.58
N GLY A 11 -22.45 -1.02 10.23
CA GLY A 11 -23.72 -1.37 9.59
C GLY A 11 -24.25 -2.74 9.99
N VAL A 12 -25.41 -3.09 9.42
CA VAL A 12 -26.19 -4.28 9.82
C VAL A 12 -25.46 -5.58 9.47
N ASP A 13 -24.66 -5.58 8.39
CA ASP A 13 -23.96 -6.79 7.91
C ASP A 13 -22.68 -7.06 8.69
N GLY A 14 -22.11 -6.06 9.38
CA GLY A 14 -20.88 -6.20 10.17
C GLY A 14 -19.67 -6.74 9.39
N ILE A 15 -18.64 -7.12 10.14
CA ILE A 15 -17.43 -7.77 9.60
C ILE A 15 -17.73 -9.26 9.40
N GLN A 16 -17.66 -9.73 8.17
CA GLN A 16 -17.88 -11.14 7.81
C GLN A 16 -16.56 -11.92 7.73
N ALA A 17 -15.49 -11.31 7.23
CA ALA A 17 -14.18 -11.92 7.21
C ALA A 17 -13.06 -10.87 7.23
N LEU A 18 -12.00 -11.16 7.98
CA LEU A 18 -10.75 -10.40 8.01
C LEU A 18 -9.69 -11.10 7.17
N HIS A 19 -8.68 -10.33 6.76
CA HIS A 19 -7.45 -10.93 6.25
C HIS A 19 -6.69 -11.61 7.40
N GLU A 20 -5.84 -12.57 7.05
CA GLU A 20 -5.08 -13.33 8.04
C GLU A 20 -3.89 -12.52 8.60
N ILE A 21 -3.25 -11.72 7.73
CA ILE A 21 -2.08 -10.92 8.11
C ILE A 21 -2.50 -9.47 8.34
N GLY A 22 -2.13 -8.97 9.51
CA GLY A 22 -2.28 -7.58 9.91
C GLY A 22 -0.97 -6.96 10.39
N CYS A 23 -1.06 -5.73 10.89
CA CYS A 23 0.06 -5.00 11.45
C CYS A 23 -0.34 -4.29 12.73
N THR A 24 0.47 -4.41 13.78
CA THR A 24 0.34 -3.58 14.97
C THR A 24 0.66 -2.13 14.62
N ALA A 25 0.01 -1.19 15.28
CA ALA A 25 0.19 0.23 15.01
C ALA A 25 0.34 1.00 16.33
N THR A 26 1.40 1.80 16.40
CA THR A 26 1.60 2.72 17.51
C THR A 26 0.91 4.05 17.21
N LEU A 27 0.03 4.49 18.11
CA LEU A 27 -0.59 5.81 18.04
C LEU A 27 0.46 6.89 18.28
N ARG A 28 0.64 7.79 17.32
CA ARG A 28 1.57 8.92 17.40
C ARG A 28 0.88 10.23 17.76
N GLN A 29 -0.33 10.41 17.22
CA GLN A 29 -1.11 11.62 17.46
C GLN A 29 -2.60 11.25 17.44
N ALA A 30 -3.37 11.91 18.32
CA ALA A 30 -4.81 11.90 18.30
C ALA A 30 -5.29 13.34 18.48
N GLN A 31 -6.05 13.86 17.53
CA GLN A 31 -6.63 15.20 17.55
C GLN A 31 -8.15 15.08 17.58
N PRO A 32 -8.83 15.58 18.62
CA PRO A 32 -10.28 15.57 18.67
C PRO A 32 -10.85 16.55 17.63
N LEU A 33 -11.94 16.15 16.99
CA LEU A 33 -12.76 16.98 16.10
C LEU A 33 -14.03 17.48 16.83
N GLU A 34 -14.63 18.55 16.34
CA GLU A 34 -15.81 19.18 16.95
C GLU A 34 -17.04 18.26 17.05
N ASP A 35 -17.11 17.24 16.19
CA ASP A 35 -18.21 16.27 16.14
C ASP A 35 -17.98 15.00 17.01
N GLY A 36 -16.95 15.01 17.86
CA GLY A 36 -16.60 13.90 18.76
C GLY A 36 -15.77 12.80 18.11
N ARG A 37 -15.41 12.90 16.83
CA ARG A 37 -14.44 12.03 16.16
C ARG A 37 -13.02 12.44 16.50
N TYR A 38 -12.05 11.61 16.11
CA TYR A 38 -10.63 11.88 16.26
C TYR A 38 -9.92 11.68 14.94
N ASP A 39 -9.06 12.61 14.58
CA ASP A 39 -8.00 12.35 13.61
C ASP A 39 -6.85 11.66 14.32
N VAL A 40 -6.43 10.51 13.80
CA VAL A 40 -5.36 9.72 14.40
C VAL A 40 -4.23 9.48 13.40
N VAL A 41 -3.00 9.67 13.86
CA VAL A 41 -1.80 9.30 13.13
C VAL A 41 -1.19 8.08 13.81
N THR A 42 -1.07 7.01 13.06
CA THR A 42 -0.48 5.75 13.54
C THR A 42 0.70 5.35 12.67
N VAL A 43 1.64 4.61 13.26
CA VAL A 43 2.77 4.02 12.56
C VAL A 43 2.72 2.51 12.75
N GLY A 44 2.72 1.77 11.65
CA GLY A 44 2.85 0.31 11.66
C GLY A 44 4.19 -0.10 12.28
N THR A 45 4.17 -1.14 13.11
CA THR A 45 5.38 -1.56 13.86
C THR A 45 5.76 -3.00 13.61
N GLN A 46 4.82 -3.93 13.68
CA GLN A 46 5.11 -5.35 13.52
C GLN A 46 3.94 -6.08 12.88
N ARG A 47 4.23 -6.95 11.92
CA ARG A 47 3.22 -7.83 11.34
C ARG A 47 2.79 -8.89 12.33
N PHE A 48 1.57 -9.33 12.17
CA PHE A 48 1.01 -10.45 12.93
C PHE A 48 0.12 -11.32 12.05
N ARG A 49 -0.04 -12.56 12.48
CA ARG A 49 -1.06 -13.48 11.99
C ARG A 49 -2.22 -13.50 12.99
N LEU A 50 -3.44 -13.33 12.51
CA LEU A 50 -4.63 -13.45 13.32
C LEU A 50 -4.92 -14.93 13.58
N ALA A 51 -4.90 -15.34 14.85
CA ALA A 51 -5.21 -16.70 15.27
C ALA A 51 -6.70 -16.88 15.61
N ALA A 52 -7.27 -15.95 16.38
CA ALA A 52 -8.68 -16.01 16.78
C ALA A 52 -9.26 -14.60 16.96
N LEU A 53 -10.58 -14.49 16.89
CA LEU A 53 -11.34 -13.29 17.23
C LEU A 53 -12.13 -13.51 18.51
N ASP A 54 -12.19 -12.47 19.34
CA ASP A 54 -13.00 -12.42 20.55
C ASP A 54 -13.91 -11.18 20.48
N ASP A 55 -15.20 -11.42 20.48
CA ASP A 55 -16.28 -10.41 20.45
C ASP A 55 -17.00 -10.26 21.81
N SER A 56 -16.44 -10.84 22.88
CA SER A 56 -17.02 -10.78 24.23
C SER A 56 -17.11 -9.37 24.81
N LYS A 57 -16.35 -8.40 24.24
CA LYS A 57 -16.38 -7.00 24.65
C LYS A 57 -17.10 -6.11 23.65
N ALA A 58 -17.34 -4.87 24.05
CA ALA A 58 -17.94 -3.85 23.18
C ALA A 58 -17.08 -3.47 21.96
N TYR A 59 -15.86 -3.98 21.87
CA TYR A 59 -14.93 -3.82 20.76
C TYR A 59 -14.29 -5.17 20.44
N LEU A 60 -14.02 -5.37 19.14
CA LEU A 60 -13.42 -6.61 18.65
C LEU A 60 -11.97 -6.73 19.14
N GLN A 61 -11.63 -7.90 19.70
CA GLN A 61 -10.28 -8.27 20.08
C GLN A 61 -9.77 -9.40 19.19
N GLY A 62 -8.47 -9.50 19.02
CA GLY A 62 -7.84 -10.58 18.27
C GLY A 62 -6.69 -11.19 19.05
N GLU A 63 -6.64 -12.52 19.09
CA GLU A 63 -5.46 -13.27 19.46
C GLU A 63 -4.54 -13.33 18.24
N VAL A 64 -3.27 -12.98 18.41
CA VAL A 64 -2.34 -12.82 17.28
C VAL A 64 -0.99 -13.46 17.57
N ASP A 65 -0.40 -14.02 16.53
CA ASP A 65 0.99 -14.46 16.53
C ASP A 65 1.84 -13.38 15.87
N LEU A 66 2.78 -12.80 16.60
CA LEU A 66 3.71 -11.80 16.04
C LEU A 66 4.67 -12.47 15.06
N LEU A 67 4.83 -11.87 13.88
CA LEU A 67 5.71 -12.38 12.84
C LEU A 67 7.08 -11.73 12.93
N THR A 68 8.13 -12.56 12.78
CA THR A 68 9.49 -12.08 12.62
C THR A 68 9.69 -11.60 11.18
N GLU A 69 10.44 -10.51 11.02
CA GLU A 69 10.81 -10.03 9.69
C GLU A 69 12.04 -10.78 9.19
N GLU A 70 11.86 -11.40 8.03
CA GLU A 70 12.88 -12.19 7.36
C GLU A 70 13.33 -11.48 6.08
N THR A 71 14.60 -11.57 5.75
CA THR A 71 15.14 -11.04 4.49
C THR A 71 14.92 -12.02 3.34
N GLY A 72 14.87 -13.32 3.63
CA GLY A 72 15.01 -14.39 2.65
C GLY A 72 16.49 -14.61 2.27
N ASP A 73 16.77 -15.09 1.07
CA ASP A 73 18.16 -15.18 0.59
C ASP A 73 18.76 -13.76 0.46
N GLU A 74 19.79 -13.48 1.23
CA GLU A 74 20.38 -12.13 1.35
C GLU A 74 20.93 -11.61 0.01
N ALA A 75 21.58 -12.48 -0.78
CA ALA A 75 22.17 -12.07 -2.05
C ALA A 75 21.07 -11.75 -3.09
N ALA A 76 20.06 -12.59 -3.15
CA ALA A 76 18.91 -12.40 -4.02
C ALA A 76 18.08 -11.16 -3.59
N ALA A 77 17.87 -10.95 -2.30
CA ALA A 77 17.17 -9.78 -1.75
C ALA A 77 17.92 -8.49 -2.06
N ALA A 78 19.24 -8.46 -1.90
CA ALA A 78 20.06 -7.30 -2.26
C ALA A 78 19.98 -7.00 -3.76
N GLN A 79 19.95 -8.02 -4.62
CA GLN A 79 19.77 -7.82 -6.06
C GLN A 79 18.35 -7.33 -6.40
N ALA A 80 17.31 -7.91 -5.80
CA ALA A 80 15.92 -7.48 -5.98
C ALA A 80 15.75 -6.02 -5.52
N ALA A 81 16.35 -5.64 -4.39
CA ALA A 81 16.31 -4.29 -3.86
C ALA A 81 16.90 -3.25 -4.82
N ARG A 82 17.97 -3.58 -5.56
CA ARG A 82 18.53 -2.68 -6.58
C ARG A 82 17.52 -2.45 -7.71
N VAL A 83 16.93 -3.53 -8.24
CA VAL A 83 15.96 -3.47 -9.33
C VAL A 83 14.72 -2.68 -8.92
N VAL A 84 14.19 -2.94 -7.72
CA VAL A 84 13.01 -2.23 -7.18
C VAL A 84 13.32 -0.75 -6.98
N ARG A 85 14.50 -0.42 -6.47
CA ARG A 85 14.92 0.98 -6.28
C ARG A 85 14.93 1.76 -7.60
N ASP A 86 15.48 1.18 -8.66
CA ASP A 86 15.53 1.81 -9.97
C ASP A 86 14.13 1.92 -10.60
N GLY A 87 13.32 0.86 -10.48
CA GLY A 87 11.92 0.86 -10.91
C GLY A 87 11.07 1.89 -10.17
N PHE A 88 11.27 2.02 -8.85
CA PHE A 88 10.54 2.98 -8.03
C PHE A 88 10.91 4.43 -8.35
N ARG A 89 12.19 4.72 -8.62
CA ARG A 89 12.60 6.05 -9.10
C ARG A 89 11.95 6.40 -10.44
N ALA A 90 11.91 5.46 -11.38
CA ALA A 90 11.23 5.64 -12.66
C ALA A 90 9.71 5.87 -12.48
N TYR A 91 9.09 5.16 -11.53
CA TYR A 91 7.69 5.32 -11.19
C TYR A 91 7.40 6.73 -10.61
N LEU A 92 8.22 7.20 -9.67
CA LEU A 92 8.09 8.55 -9.10
C LEU A 92 8.28 9.64 -10.16
N SER A 93 9.24 9.47 -11.09
CA SER A 93 9.43 10.39 -12.21
C SER A 93 8.19 10.46 -13.10
N ALA A 94 7.62 9.30 -13.46
CA ALA A 94 6.42 9.23 -14.29
C ALA A 94 5.18 9.86 -13.62
N LEU A 95 5.07 9.76 -12.30
CA LEU A 95 4.03 10.45 -11.52
C LEU A 95 4.26 11.96 -11.50
N GLY A 96 5.51 12.42 -11.34
CA GLY A 96 5.88 13.83 -11.34
C GLY A 96 5.57 14.52 -12.67
N GLU A 97 5.84 13.86 -13.80
CA GLU A 97 5.50 14.35 -15.15
C GLU A 97 3.99 14.59 -15.34
N ARG A 98 3.16 13.94 -14.53
CA ARG A 98 1.68 14.09 -14.52
C ARG A 98 1.16 15.12 -13.53
N GLY A 99 2.04 15.75 -12.78
CA GLY A 99 1.64 16.70 -11.74
C GLY A 99 0.94 16.05 -10.54
N VAL A 100 1.00 14.72 -10.42
CA VAL A 100 0.34 14.00 -9.32
C VAL A 100 1.09 14.23 -8.01
N THR A 101 2.39 14.49 -8.08
CA THR A 101 3.20 14.80 -6.88
C THR A 101 4.45 15.60 -7.25
N GLN A 102 4.76 16.64 -6.47
CA GLN A 102 6.12 17.17 -6.35
C GLN A 102 6.88 16.30 -5.34
N VAL A 103 7.22 15.07 -5.71
CA VAL A 103 8.01 14.22 -4.82
C VAL A 103 9.47 14.38 -5.18
N SER A 104 10.19 15.12 -4.36
CA SER A 104 11.62 14.86 -4.20
C SER A 104 11.74 13.39 -3.81
N ALA A 105 12.42 12.58 -4.63
CA ALA A 105 12.61 11.17 -4.33
C ALA A 105 13.28 11.05 -2.94
N PRO A 106 12.65 10.40 -1.96
CA PRO A 106 13.27 10.25 -0.65
C PRO A 106 14.57 9.47 -0.79
N GLU A 107 15.50 9.68 0.11
CA GLU A 107 16.66 8.81 0.20
C GLU A 107 16.20 7.39 0.51
N LEU A 108 16.41 6.48 -0.45
CA LEU A 108 15.92 5.11 -0.33
C LEU A 108 16.86 4.29 0.56
N PRO A 109 16.34 3.58 1.56
CA PRO A 109 17.16 2.79 2.48
C PRO A 109 17.96 1.70 1.76
N GLY A 110 19.14 1.40 2.30
CA GLY A 110 20.00 0.31 1.80
C GLY A 110 19.49 -1.07 2.16
N ASP A 111 18.88 -1.18 3.34
CA ASP A 111 18.31 -2.43 3.87
C ASP A 111 17.11 -2.91 3.05
N PRO A 112 17.11 -4.19 2.56
CA PRO A 112 16.03 -4.73 1.75
C PRO A 112 14.66 -4.76 2.44
N VAL A 113 14.63 -5.07 3.74
CA VAL A 113 13.37 -5.13 4.52
C VAL A 113 12.73 -3.76 4.58
N THR A 114 13.48 -2.76 5.03
CA THR A 114 13.00 -1.38 5.16
C THR A 114 12.61 -0.79 3.80
N LEU A 115 13.41 -1.06 2.76
CA LEU A 115 13.11 -0.62 1.39
C LEU A 115 11.77 -1.16 0.91
N SER A 116 11.52 -2.46 1.10
CA SER A 116 10.29 -3.10 0.63
C SER A 116 9.04 -2.47 1.28
N TYR A 117 9.06 -2.20 2.58
CA TYR A 117 7.94 -1.53 3.22
C TYR A 117 7.75 -0.08 2.76
N LEU A 118 8.84 0.64 2.56
CA LEU A 118 8.77 2.02 2.08
C LEU A 118 8.17 2.09 0.67
N VAL A 119 8.60 1.22 -0.23
CA VAL A 119 8.09 1.15 -1.60
C VAL A 119 6.61 0.77 -1.59
N ALA A 120 6.23 -0.32 -0.88
CA ALA A 120 4.84 -0.75 -0.76
C ALA A 120 3.91 0.35 -0.22
N ALA A 121 4.36 1.11 0.79
CA ALA A 121 3.59 2.20 1.38
C ALA A 121 3.43 3.41 0.44
N SER A 122 4.42 3.64 -0.44
CA SER A 122 4.48 4.82 -1.31
C SER A 122 3.84 4.61 -2.68
N MET A 123 3.60 3.38 -3.11
CA MET A 123 2.92 3.08 -4.37
C MET A 123 1.43 3.42 -4.29
N ILE A 124 0.88 3.96 -5.38
CA ILE A 124 -0.56 4.18 -5.56
C ILE A 124 -1.16 2.92 -6.18
N ILE A 125 -1.47 1.95 -5.34
CA ILE A 125 -2.03 0.65 -5.70
C ILE A 125 -3.30 0.39 -4.90
N ASP A 126 -4.11 -0.56 -5.34
CA ASP A 126 -5.34 -0.92 -4.64
C ASP A 126 -5.08 -1.63 -3.29
N LEU A 127 -6.15 -1.76 -2.50
CA LEU A 127 -6.05 -2.37 -1.16
C LEU A 127 -5.68 -3.86 -1.24
N GLY A 128 -6.12 -4.57 -2.27
CA GLY A 128 -5.80 -5.99 -2.48
C GLY A 128 -4.31 -6.20 -2.71
N ASP A 129 -3.71 -5.39 -3.60
CA ASP A 129 -2.27 -5.42 -3.86
C ASP A 129 -1.46 -5.06 -2.58
N ARG A 130 -1.89 -4.02 -1.84
CA ARG A 130 -1.25 -3.66 -0.55
C ARG A 130 -1.30 -4.79 0.45
N GLN A 131 -2.44 -5.47 0.56
CA GLN A 131 -2.62 -6.59 1.46
C GLN A 131 -1.78 -7.80 1.02
N ALA A 132 -1.67 -8.07 -0.28
CA ALA A 132 -0.81 -9.11 -0.82
C ALA A 132 0.66 -8.85 -0.46
N LEU A 133 1.16 -7.61 -0.65
CA LEU A 133 2.51 -7.22 -0.26
C LEU A 133 2.74 -7.36 1.25
N LEU A 134 1.76 -6.99 2.08
CA LEU A 134 1.86 -7.16 3.54
C LEU A 134 1.95 -8.64 3.93
N ALA A 135 1.29 -9.52 3.19
CA ALA A 135 1.24 -10.94 3.46
C ALA A 135 2.47 -11.73 2.97
N GLU A 136 3.34 -11.12 2.15
CA GLU A 136 4.56 -11.80 1.67
C GLU A 136 5.43 -12.29 2.83
N PRO A 137 5.99 -13.50 2.74
CA PRO A 137 6.68 -14.12 3.86
C PRO A 137 7.94 -13.34 4.30
N ASP A 138 8.67 -12.80 3.36
CA ASP A 138 9.95 -12.13 3.59
C ASP A 138 10.17 -10.95 2.62
N ALA A 139 11.28 -10.24 2.79
CA ALA A 139 11.62 -9.08 1.96
C ALA A 139 11.90 -9.46 0.51
N LEU A 140 12.54 -10.60 0.23
CA LEU A 140 12.82 -11.03 -1.14
C LEU A 140 11.53 -11.25 -1.94
N HIS A 141 10.55 -11.95 -1.35
CA HIS A 141 9.25 -12.19 -1.99
C HIS A 141 8.51 -10.88 -2.20
N ARG A 142 8.49 -10.00 -1.19
CA ARG A 142 7.84 -8.68 -1.28
C ARG A 142 8.47 -7.82 -2.37
N LEU A 143 9.80 -7.70 -2.44
CA LEU A 143 10.52 -6.96 -3.49
C LEU A 143 10.25 -7.54 -4.88
N THR A 144 10.12 -8.87 -4.99
CA THR A 144 9.79 -9.52 -6.26
C THR A 144 8.38 -9.17 -6.74
N ALA A 145 7.41 -9.18 -5.83
CA ALA A 145 6.04 -8.74 -6.11
C ALA A 145 5.99 -7.25 -6.46
N GLU A 146 6.69 -6.39 -5.72
CA GLU A 146 6.80 -4.95 -6.00
C GLU A 146 7.37 -4.66 -7.39
N ARG A 147 8.40 -5.40 -7.82
CA ARG A 147 8.94 -5.26 -9.18
C ARG A 147 7.87 -5.48 -10.24
N THR A 148 7.02 -6.49 -10.03
CA THR A 148 5.91 -6.81 -10.94
C THR A 148 4.87 -5.69 -10.96
N LEU A 149 4.47 -5.21 -9.79
CA LEU A 149 3.53 -4.11 -9.64
C LEU A 149 4.08 -2.81 -10.25
N LEU A 150 5.33 -2.44 -9.97
CA LEU A 150 5.99 -1.26 -10.55
C LEU A 150 6.00 -1.32 -12.08
N SER A 151 6.28 -2.50 -12.66
CA SER A 151 6.27 -2.68 -14.12
C SER A 151 4.86 -2.48 -14.69
N ARG A 152 3.84 -2.99 -14.01
CA ARG A 152 2.42 -2.80 -14.37
C ARG A 152 2.04 -1.31 -14.32
N GLU A 153 2.31 -0.65 -13.23
CA GLU A 153 1.98 0.76 -13.01
C GLU A 153 2.70 1.67 -14.01
N LEU A 154 4.00 1.44 -14.25
CA LEU A 154 4.76 2.18 -15.27
C LEU A 154 4.19 2.01 -16.68
N THR A 155 3.75 0.79 -17.02
CA THR A 155 3.11 0.53 -18.31
C THR A 155 1.80 1.30 -18.43
N MET A 156 0.97 1.28 -17.41
CA MET A 156 -0.30 2.03 -17.37
C MET A 156 -0.06 3.54 -17.47
N LEU A 157 0.91 4.06 -16.72
CA LEU A 157 1.28 5.47 -16.76
C LEU A 157 1.76 5.89 -18.16
N ARG A 158 2.53 5.08 -18.87
CA ARG A 158 3.02 5.36 -20.23
C ARG A 158 1.91 5.27 -21.28
N THR A 159 1.04 4.27 -21.18
CA THR A 159 -0.05 4.05 -22.14
C THR A 159 -1.07 5.18 -22.10
N LEU A 160 -1.42 5.67 -20.93
CA LEU A 160 -2.36 6.78 -20.77
C LEU A 160 -1.80 8.13 -21.30
N THR A 161 -0.48 8.30 -21.39
CA THR A 161 0.15 9.48 -22.01
C THR A 161 0.18 9.39 -23.54
N ALA A 162 0.08 8.21 -24.12
CA ALA A 162 0.15 8.01 -25.56
C ALA A 162 -1.19 8.27 -26.30
N THR A 163 -2.29 8.48 -25.58
CA THR A 163 -3.60 8.80 -26.18
C THR A 163 -3.77 10.31 -26.20
N PRO A 164 -3.61 11.02 -27.34
CA PRO A 164 -3.97 12.43 -27.43
C PRO A 164 -5.44 12.57 -27.07
N ALA A 165 -5.77 13.51 -26.20
CA ALA A 165 -7.18 13.88 -26.00
C ALA A 165 -7.74 14.28 -27.38
N PRO A 166 -8.87 13.68 -27.85
CA PRO A 166 -9.49 14.15 -29.08
C PRO A 166 -9.77 15.64 -28.92
N ASP A 167 -9.36 16.40 -29.93
CA ASP A 167 -9.45 17.85 -29.95
C ASP A 167 -10.94 18.24 -29.97
N LEU A 168 -11.56 18.36 -28.78
CA LEU A 168 -12.97 18.75 -28.60
C LEU A 168 -13.22 20.22 -29.00
N ARG A 169 -12.18 20.95 -29.43
CA ARG A 169 -12.26 22.34 -29.87
C ARG A 169 -12.82 22.52 -31.28
N ASN A 170 -12.95 21.43 -32.08
CA ASN A 170 -13.42 21.49 -33.46
C ASN A 170 -14.69 20.69 -33.72
N SER A 171 -15.54 20.46 -32.77
CA SER A 171 -16.92 20.02 -33.07
C SER A 171 -17.74 21.26 -33.47
N PRO A 172 -18.20 21.37 -34.73
CA PRO A 172 -19.13 22.42 -35.08
C PRO A 172 -20.42 22.17 -34.30
N TYR A 173 -20.75 23.07 -33.38
CA TYR A 173 -22.08 23.10 -32.78
C TYR A 173 -23.09 23.33 -33.87
N SER A 174 -23.84 22.31 -34.24
CA SER A 174 -25.08 22.48 -35.01
C SER A 174 -26.13 23.04 -34.05
N SER A 175 -26.40 24.32 -34.19
CA SER A 175 -27.56 24.98 -33.57
C SER A 175 -28.81 24.54 -34.31
N ASN A 176 -29.66 23.82 -33.62
CA ASN A 176 -31.08 23.67 -33.97
C ASN A 176 -31.92 24.23 -32.83
#